data_98b451c3aba63bd6698c678dfd5128d3
#
_entry.id   98b451c3aba63bd6698c678dfd5128d3
#
_cell.length_a   1.000
_cell.length_b   1.000
_cell.length_c   1.000
_cell.angle_alpha   90.00
_cell.angle_beta   90.00
_cell.angle_gamma   90.00
#
_symmetry.space_group_name_H-M   'P 1'
#
loop_
_entity.id
_entity.type
_entity.pdbx_description
1 polymer ?
#
loop_
_entity_poly.entity_id
_entity_poly.type
_entity_poly.pdbx_seq_one_letter_code
_entity_poly.pdbx_strand_id
1 'polypeptide(L)'
;MAISIPRAGRIAILGTSLVQQNHNGSDSHIATSARGWMSWAEVLSHGRLACPIHHDPAVVSGWEPSNRPGISRFFTGLNFGVSGQKAIEIERRLARLLAEDFDLIVLDAGTNDMMVETKETIAEIRARIATTLLAAGKTVILLPILARGTQKWASVGAERAKAHWINQMSLDFAARHANCHVFDWNAPWVDTADPDGAPQAGFSNDGTHFPVTGGFAVGKALATYLTPLVPHAAPRLVAPDDRFDAINNPLGNLARAQDQSISATASSNHVLANDVVYPGAGAWVTASCTIAVPAHPAILGLSLVLTDPAEEGLRSISLSPFKSDDGQLWPYPAHAWNGLLRTPPIRLRPGAIPPSLTLEVILATDAAPLHLDIGGIDIRPVPNPVRS
;
A
#
# COMPACT_ATOMS: atom_id res chain seq x y z
N MET A 1 -7.53 -24.76 6.46
CA MET A 1 -8.82 -24.32 5.86
C MET A 1 -8.52 -23.21 4.86
N ALA A 2 -9.07 -23.27 3.65
CA ALA A 2 -8.95 -22.17 2.71
C ALA A 2 -9.78 -20.98 3.23
N ILE A 3 -9.20 -19.80 3.30
CA ILE A 3 -9.94 -18.57 3.58
C ILE A 3 -10.82 -18.32 2.36
N SER A 4 -12.13 -18.30 2.54
CA SER A 4 -13.05 -17.89 1.48
C SER A 4 -13.23 -16.37 1.57
N ILE A 5 -12.48 -15.63 0.77
CA ILE A 5 -12.73 -14.20 0.59
C ILE A 5 -13.65 -14.07 -0.61
N PRO A 6 -14.91 -13.64 -0.45
CA PRO A 6 -15.92 -13.70 -1.51
C PRO A 6 -15.62 -12.83 -2.74
N ARG A 7 -14.76 -11.80 -2.57
CA ARG A 7 -14.43 -10.84 -3.64
C ARG A 7 -12.95 -10.53 -3.64
N ALA A 8 -12.32 -10.61 -4.81
CA ALA A 8 -10.95 -10.19 -4.97
C ALA A 8 -10.80 -8.69 -4.68
N GLY A 9 -9.88 -8.33 -3.79
CA GLY A 9 -9.36 -6.97 -3.71
C GLY A 9 -10.04 -6.01 -2.73
N ARG A 10 -11.04 -6.39 -1.96
CA ARG A 10 -11.60 -5.49 -0.92
C ARG A 10 -10.92 -5.73 0.43
N ILE A 11 -9.71 -5.24 0.52
CA ILE A 11 -8.86 -5.35 1.70
C ILE A 11 -8.84 -4.00 2.41
N ALA A 12 -9.13 -4.00 3.71
CA ALA A 12 -8.89 -2.86 4.59
C ALA A 12 -7.60 -3.06 5.37
N ILE A 13 -6.92 -1.98 5.72
CA ILE A 13 -5.79 -1.98 6.65
C ILE A 13 -6.07 -1.00 7.77
N LEU A 14 -5.91 -1.44 9.02
CA LEU A 14 -6.21 -0.67 10.22
C LEU A 14 -4.99 -0.66 11.14
N GLY A 15 -4.57 0.51 11.60
CA GLY A 15 -3.44 0.56 12.53
C GLY A 15 -2.81 1.92 12.71
N THR A 16 -1.51 1.89 12.90
CA THR A 16 -0.65 3.00 13.31
C THR A 16 0.08 3.65 12.12
N SER A 17 1.20 4.33 12.38
CA SER A 17 2.11 4.84 11.34
C SER A 17 2.61 3.75 10.39
N LEU A 18 2.78 2.52 10.89
CA LEU A 18 3.21 1.38 10.08
C LEU A 18 2.18 0.99 9.00
N VAL A 19 0.91 1.30 9.24
CA VAL A 19 -0.17 1.15 8.26
C VAL A 19 -0.30 2.42 7.40
N GLN A 20 -0.25 3.60 8.03
CA GLN A 20 -0.36 4.88 7.33
C GLN A 20 0.68 5.03 6.21
N GLN A 21 1.90 4.56 6.43
CA GLN A 21 3.01 4.69 5.48
C GLN A 21 2.81 3.99 4.13
N ASN A 22 1.79 3.15 3.96
CA ASN A 22 1.46 2.54 2.67
C ASN A 22 0.92 3.56 1.66
N HIS A 23 0.49 4.71 2.13
CA HIS A 23 -0.02 5.80 1.33
C HIS A 23 0.83 7.06 1.54
N ASN A 24 0.98 7.84 0.49
CA ASN A 24 1.55 9.18 0.52
C ASN A 24 0.63 10.09 -0.28
N GLY A 25 0.35 11.28 0.21
CA GLY A 25 -0.54 12.22 -0.47
C GLY A 25 -0.33 13.64 -0.01
N SER A 26 -0.67 14.56 -0.90
CA SER A 26 -0.68 16.01 -0.66
C SER A 26 -1.84 16.65 -1.43
N ASP A 27 -1.90 17.96 -1.44
CA ASP A 27 -2.94 18.70 -2.19
C ASP A 27 -2.82 18.50 -3.72
N SER A 28 -1.65 18.12 -4.21
CA SER A 28 -1.36 17.96 -5.64
C SER A 28 -1.23 16.50 -6.09
N HIS A 29 -1.15 15.54 -5.17
CA HIS A 29 -1.02 14.13 -5.55
C HIS A 29 -1.63 13.17 -4.57
N ILE A 30 -2.02 12.01 -5.08
CA ILE A 30 -2.37 10.81 -4.33
C ILE A 30 -1.40 9.70 -4.73
N ALA A 31 -0.86 8.97 -3.76
CA ALA A 31 0.17 7.99 -4.07
C ALA A 31 0.13 6.76 -3.14
N THR A 32 0.45 5.58 -3.70
CA THR A 32 0.98 4.48 -2.88
C THR A 32 2.46 4.74 -2.65
N SER A 33 2.97 4.35 -1.49
CA SER A 33 4.33 4.65 -1.08
C SER A 33 5.27 3.47 -1.32
N ALA A 34 6.47 3.75 -1.83
CA ALA A 34 7.51 2.72 -1.99
C ALA A 34 8.02 2.13 -0.66
N ARG A 35 7.80 2.81 0.49
CA ARG A 35 8.06 2.25 1.83
C ARG A 35 6.91 1.39 2.35
N GLY A 36 5.78 1.34 1.63
CA GLY A 36 4.57 0.64 2.04
C GLY A 36 4.65 -0.86 1.76
N TRP A 37 4.49 -1.67 2.79
CA TRP A 37 4.46 -3.13 2.64
C TRP A 37 3.22 -3.61 1.85
N MET A 38 2.07 -2.95 1.98
CA MET A 38 0.89 -3.29 1.18
C MET A 38 1.01 -2.82 -0.26
N SER A 39 1.69 -1.71 -0.51
CA SER A 39 2.01 -1.24 -1.87
C SER A 39 2.85 -2.27 -2.63
N TRP A 40 3.87 -2.82 -1.98
CA TRP A 40 4.67 -3.89 -2.57
C TRP A 40 3.91 -5.20 -2.69
N ALA A 41 3.02 -5.52 -1.75
CA ALA A 41 2.17 -6.70 -1.87
C ALA A 41 1.24 -6.60 -3.10
N GLU A 42 0.69 -5.43 -3.41
CA GLU A 42 -0.05 -5.20 -4.65
C GLU A 42 0.81 -5.45 -5.89
N VAL A 43 1.97 -4.80 -5.96
CA VAL A 43 2.90 -4.92 -7.10
C VAL A 43 3.29 -6.37 -7.34
N LEU A 44 3.79 -7.05 -6.31
CA LEU A 44 4.36 -8.39 -6.41
C LEU A 44 3.31 -9.50 -6.53
N SER A 45 2.05 -9.23 -6.19
CA SER A 45 0.92 -10.11 -6.48
C SER A 45 0.32 -9.90 -7.87
N HIS A 46 0.95 -9.08 -8.71
CA HIS A 46 0.43 -8.68 -10.02
C HIS A 46 -1.01 -8.11 -9.94
N GLY A 47 -1.25 -7.28 -8.91
CA GLY A 47 -2.53 -6.61 -8.71
C GLY A 47 -3.66 -7.51 -8.20
N ARG A 48 -3.40 -8.74 -7.78
CA ARG A 48 -4.40 -9.59 -7.09
C ARG A 48 -4.80 -9.02 -5.74
N LEU A 49 -3.85 -8.41 -5.04
CA LEU A 49 -4.08 -7.60 -3.87
C LEU A 49 -4.14 -6.15 -4.30
N ALA A 50 -5.01 -5.36 -3.70
CA ALA A 50 -5.07 -3.92 -3.94
C ALA A 50 -4.55 -3.20 -2.69
N CYS A 51 -3.61 -2.28 -2.87
CA CYS A 51 -3.17 -1.41 -1.79
C CYS A 51 -4.26 -0.37 -1.51
N PRO A 52 -4.87 -0.34 -0.31
CA PRO A 52 -5.90 0.63 -0.02
C PRO A 52 -5.32 2.04 0.05
N ILE A 53 -5.99 2.99 -0.61
CA ILE A 53 -5.71 4.41 -0.43
C ILE A 53 -6.14 4.85 0.97
N HIS A 54 -5.56 5.94 1.45
CA HIS A 54 -5.83 6.46 2.79
C HIS A 54 -7.29 6.87 2.95
N HIS A 55 -7.87 6.57 4.11
CA HIS A 55 -9.13 7.14 4.54
C HIS A 55 -8.87 8.52 5.17
N ASP A 56 -9.76 9.48 4.96
CA ASP A 56 -9.57 10.86 5.45
C ASP A 56 -9.25 10.89 6.96
N PRO A 57 -8.05 11.35 7.36
CA PRO A 57 -7.68 11.42 8.77
C PRO A 57 -8.62 12.26 9.61
N ALA A 58 -9.20 13.33 9.06
CA ALA A 58 -10.16 14.19 9.75
C ALA A 58 -11.41 13.42 10.17
N VAL A 59 -11.90 12.52 9.30
CA VAL A 59 -13.05 11.66 9.59
C VAL A 59 -12.70 10.55 10.57
N VAL A 60 -11.46 10.03 10.49
CA VAL A 60 -11.01 8.86 11.26
C VAL A 60 -10.53 9.24 12.65
N SER A 61 -9.83 10.36 12.79
CA SER A 61 -9.17 10.78 14.01
C SER A 61 -9.93 11.85 14.79
N GLY A 62 -11.00 12.43 14.22
CA GLY A 62 -11.70 13.56 14.80
C GLY A 62 -10.90 14.86 14.73
N TRP A 63 -9.86 14.93 13.92
CA TRP A 63 -9.17 16.18 13.62
C TRP A 63 -10.09 17.09 12.81
N GLU A 64 -10.00 18.39 13.07
CA GLU A 64 -10.71 19.39 12.26
C GLU A 64 -10.45 19.15 10.78
N PRO A 65 -11.49 19.21 9.94
CA PRO A 65 -11.31 19.07 8.50
C PRO A 65 -10.22 20.03 8.06
N SER A 66 -9.16 19.50 7.44
CA SER A 66 -8.19 20.38 6.81
C SER A 66 -8.98 21.26 5.86
N ASN A 67 -8.87 22.58 5.97
CA ASN A 67 -9.46 23.55 5.04
C ASN A 67 -8.85 23.42 3.62
N ARG A 68 -8.32 22.25 3.29
CA ARG A 68 -7.70 21.92 2.03
C ARG A 68 -8.72 21.21 1.14
N PRO A 69 -9.41 21.96 0.27
CA PRO A 69 -10.51 21.39 -0.56
C PRO A 69 -10.07 20.28 -1.52
N GLY A 70 -8.75 20.11 -1.70
CA GLY A 70 -8.18 19.05 -2.54
C GLY A 70 -8.09 17.68 -1.88
N ILE A 71 -7.85 17.62 -0.57
CA ILE A 71 -7.55 16.37 0.14
C ILE A 71 -8.80 15.51 0.36
N SER A 72 -9.91 16.11 0.73
CA SER A 72 -11.17 15.38 1.01
C SER A 72 -11.73 14.60 -0.19
N ARG A 73 -11.26 14.90 -1.41
CA ARG A 73 -11.70 14.23 -2.64
C ARG A 73 -11.05 12.88 -2.88
N PHE A 74 -9.98 12.56 -2.15
CA PHE A 74 -9.18 11.38 -2.38
C PHE A 74 -9.30 10.34 -1.28
N PHE A 75 -9.98 10.65 -0.17
CA PHE A 75 -9.88 9.91 1.08
C PHE A 75 -11.14 9.11 1.43
N THR A 76 -11.61 8.30 0.54
CA THR A 76 -12.61 7.28 0.84
C THR A 76 -12.02 5.86 0.75
N GLY A 77 -10.73 5.77 0.92
CA GLY A 77 -10.01 4.50 0.87
C GLY A 77 -10.18 3.66 2.13
N LEU A 78 -9.65 2.46 2.09
CA LEU A 78 -9.70 1.48 3.17
C LEU A 78 -8.39 1.42 3.99
N ASN A 79 -7.50 2.39 3.85
CA ASN A 79 -6.34 2.55 4.72
C ASN A 79 -6.70 3.43 5.91
N PHE A 80 -6.93 2.81 7.05
CA PHE A 80 -7.24 3.42 8.33
C PHE A 80 -6.00 3.50 9.24
N GLY A 81 -4.82 3.73 8.68
CA GLY A 81 -3.60 3.99 9.41
C GLY A 81 -3.56 5.42 9.95
N VAL A 82 -3.27 5.59 11.24
CA VAL A 82 -3.06 6.90 11.88
C VAL A 82 -1.82 6.84 12.77
N SER A 83 -0.84 7.70 12.47
CA SER A 83 0.43 7.75 13.19
C SER A 83 0.24 8.04 14.68
N GLY A 84 1.02 7.38 15.53
CA GLY A 84 1.07 7.61 16.97
C GLY A 84 -0.08 6.99 17.76
N GLN A 85 -1.14 6.50 17.13
CA GLN A 85 -2.31 5.98 17.84
C GLN A 85 -2.02 4.70 18.62
N LYS A 86 -2.61 4.64 19.82
CA LYS A 86 -2.67 3.46 20.68
C LYS A 86 -3.81 2.53 20.29
N ALA A 87 -3.76 1.30 20.77
CA ALA A 87 -4.77 0.28 20.48
C ALA A 87 -6.20 0.74 20.83
N ILE A 88 -6.39 1.44 21.95
CA ILE A 88 -7.69 1.97 22.37
C ILE A 88 -8.23 3.05 21.41
N GLU A 89 -7.36 3.83 20.81
CA GLU A 89 -7.76 4.85 19.82
C GLU A 89 -8.12 4.20 18.48
N ILE A 90 -7.42 3.12 18.12
CA ILE A 90 -7.74 2.30 16.96
C ILE A 90 -9.12 1.64 17.16
N GLU A 91 -9.41 1.09 18.35
CA GLU A 91 -10.72 0.50 18.68
C GLU A 91 -11.87 1.50 18.49
N ARG A 92 -11.71 2.75 18.90
CA ARG A 92 -12.73 3.81 18.77
C ARG A 92 -13.12 4.09 17.30
N ARG A 93 -12.29 3.73 16.32
CA ARG A 93 -12.56 3.93 14.90
C ARG A 93 -13.32 2.79 14.23
N LEU A 94 -13.58 1.69 14.92
CA LEU A 94 -14.21 0.50 14.33
C LEU A 94 -15.57 0.79 13.72
N ALA A 95 -16.40 1.60 14.38
CA ALA A 95 -17.72 1.94 13.85
C ALA A 95 -17.63 2.62 12.46
N ARG A 96 -16.64 3.52 12.29
CA ARG A 96 -16.42 4.18 11.01
C ARG A 96 -15.87 3.22 9.95
N LEU A 97 -14.94 2.36 10.32
CA LEU A 97 -14.41 1.33 9.44
C LEU A 97 -15.50 0.35 8.98
N LEU A 98 -16.34 -0.10 9.92
CA LEU A 98 -17.42 -1.07 9.63
C LEU A 98 -18.56 -0.49 8.78
N ALA A 99 -18.63 0.83 8.64
CA ALA A 99 -19.53 1.47 7.67
C ALA A 99 -19.05 1.31 6.22
N GLU A 100 -17.77 0.95 6.01
CA GLU A 100 -17.21 0.69 4.69
C GLU A 100 -17.42 -0.76 4.26
N ASP A 101 -17.39 -0.98 2.95
CA ASP A 101 -17.54 -2.31 2.37
C ASP A 101 -16.17 -2.95 2.11
N PHE A 102 -15.81 -3.94 2.92
CA PHE A 102 -14.59 -4.75 2.76
C PHE A 102 -14.84 -6.18 3.27
N ASP A 103 -13.99 -7.12 2.86
CA ASP A 103 -14.13 -8.54 3.22
C ASP A 103 -13.02 -9.00 4.16
N LEU A 104 -11.81 -8.45 3.97
CA LEU A 104 -10.62 -8.79 4.73
C LEU A 104 -10.00 -7.54 5.35
N ILE A 105 -9.48 -7.67 6.56
CA ILE A 105 -8.73 -6.60 7.22
C ILE A 105 -7.39 -7.09 7.75
N VAL A 106 -6.34 -6.28 7.52
CA VAL A 106 -5.03 -6.45 8.16
C VAL A 106 -4.92 -5.46 9.30
N LEU A 107 -4.72 -5.97 10.52
CA LEU A 107 -4.75 -5.21 11.77
C LEU A 107 -3.36 -5.11 12.40
N ASP A 108 -2.85 -3.88 12.53
CA ASP A 108 -1.71 -3.48 13.37
C ASP A 108 -2.23 -2.65 14.56
N ALA A 109 -2.08 -3.15 15.78
CA ALA A 109 -2.46 -2.42 16.99
C ALA A 109 -1.53 -2.79 18.14
N GLY A 110 -1.26 -1.83 19.03
CA GLY A 110 -0.51 -2.05 20.28
C GLY A 110 0.96 -1.65 20.21
N THR A 111 1.48 -1.29 19.04
CA THR A 111 2.91 -0.92 18.90
C THR A 111 3.27 0.35 19.67
N ASN A 112 2.37 1.34 19.74
CA ASN A 112 2.56 2.60 20.48
C ASN A 112 2.20 2.48 21.96
N ASP A 113 1.58 1.38 22.36
CA ASP A 113 1.20 1.07 23.74
C ASP A 113 2.34 0.45 24.54
N MET A 114 3.35 -0.07 23.86
CA MET A 114 4.39 -0.92 24.43
C MET A 114 5.10 -0.32 25.64
N MET A 115 5.28 1.01 25.69
CA MET A 115 5.98 1.70 26.78
C MET A 115 5.06 2.23 27.88
N VAL A 116 3.73 2.18 27.67
CA VAL A 116 2.79 2.89 28.57
C VAL A 116 1.65 2.00 29.11
N GLU A 117 1.32 0.91 28.44
CA GLU A 117 0.25 -0.01 28.87
C GLU A 117 0.81 -1.36 29.31
N THR A 118 0.04 -2.16 30.05
CA THR A 118 0.43 -3.54 30.37
C THR A 118 0.25 -4.47 29.17
N LYS A 119 0.92 -5.60 29.17
CA LYS A 119 0.76 -6.60 28.09
C LYS A 119 -0.65 -7.15 28.03
N GLU A 120 -1.29 -7.32 29.19
CA GLU A 120 -2.67 -7.79 29.35
C GLU A 120 -3.64 -6.77 28.71
N THR A 121 -3.51 -5.48 29.02
CA THR A 121 -4.33 -4.42 28.45
C THR A 121 -4.24 -4.38 26.93
N ILE A 122 -3.01 -4.46 26.39
CA ILE A 122 -2.79 -4.46 24.94
C ILE A 122 -3.46 -5.68 24.30
N ALA A 123 -3.25 -6.87 24.85
CA ALA A 123 -3.82 -8.11 24.33
C ALA A 123 -5.36 -8.11 24.39
N GLU A 124 -5.95 -7.62 25.46
CA GLU A 124 -7.40 -7.48 25.59
C GLU A 124 -7.99 -6.55 24.52
N ILE A 125 -7.40 -5.37 24.32
CA ILE A 125 -7.91 -4.41 23.32
C ILE A 125 -7.79 -5.05 21.91
N ARG A 126 -6.66 -5.67 21.59
CA ARG A 126 -6.48 -6.38 20.32
C ARG A 126 -7.54 -7.46 20.10
N ALA A 127 -7.83 -8.25 21.15
CA ALA A 127 -8.85 -9.29 21.11
C ALA A 127 -10.26 -8.69 20.91
N ARG A 128 -10.61 -7.58 21.57
CA ARG A 128 -11.91 -6.89 21.39
C ARG A 128 -12.07 -6.35 19.97
N ILE A 129 -11.00 -5.72 19.41
CA ILE A 129 -11.00 -5.25 18.02
C ILE A 129 -11.25 -6.43 17.07
N ALA A 130 -10.48 -7.51 17.22
CA ALA A 130 -10.63 -8.70 16.38
C ALA A 130 -12.00 -9.35 16.51
N THR A 131 -12.53 -9.48 17.73
CA THR A 131 -13.87 -10.02 18.00
C THR A 131 -14.95 -9.20 17.32
N THR A 132 -14.88 -7.87 17.40
CA THR A 132 -15.83 -6.95 16.76
C THR A 132 -15.83 -7.12 15.24
N LEU A 133 -14.65 -7.23 14.64
CA LEU A 133 -14.50 -7.43 13.19
C LEU A 133 -15.02 -8.80 12.75
N LEU A 134 -14.70 -9.85 13.50
CA LEU A 134 -15.21 -11.22 13.23
C LEU A 134 -16.73 -11.31 13.38
N ALA A 135 -17.30 -10.66 14.40
CA ALA A 135 -18.75 -10.59 14.60
C ALA A 135 -19.46 -9.86 13.44
N ALA A 136 -18.78 -8.92 12.77
CA ALA A 136 -19.24 -8.28 11.55
C ALA A 136 -19.01 -9.13 10.28
N GLY A 137 -18.61 -10.40 10.41
CA GLY A 137 -18.40 -11.32 9.30
C GLY A 137 -17.11 -11.07 8.50
N LYS A 138 -16.15 -10.33 9.05
CA LYS A 138 -14.89 -10.03 8.36
C LYS A 138 -13.84 -11.12 8.59
N THR A 139 -12.96 -11.32 7.59
CA THR A 139 -11.72 -12.07 7.79
C THR A 139 -10.65 -11.14 8.35
N VAL A 140 -10.00 -11.56 9.44
CA VAL A 140 -9.03 -10.75 10.17
C VAL A 140 -7.64 -11.35 10.07
N ILE A 141 -6.67 -10.57 9.59
CA ILE A 141 -5.24 -10.89 9.65
C ILE A 141 -4.62 -10.04 10.75
N LEU A 142 -4.19 -10.66 11.83
CA LEU A 142 -3.47 -9.98 12.90
C LEU A 142 -1.99 -9.87 12.52
N LEU A 143 -1.43 -8.68 12.66
CA LEU A 143 0.01 -8.46 12.61
C LEU A 143 0.57 -8.56 14.04
N PRO A 144 1.60 -9.35 14.32
CA PRO A 144 2.31 -9.34 15.59
C PRO A 144 2.84 -7.95 15.93
N ILE A 145 3.13 -7.66 17.19
CA ILE A 145 3.92 -6.48 17.54
C ILE A 145 5.26 -6.58 16.80
N LEU A 146 5.56 -5.55 16.00
CA LEU A 146 6.79 -5.52 15.21
C LEU A 146 7.99 -5.37 16.13
N ALA A 147 9.00 -6.20 15.94
CA ALA A 147 10.28 -6.08 16.65
C ALA A 147 10.95 -4.74 16.31
N ARG A 148 11.46 -4.07 17.32
CA ARG A 148 12.12 -2.77 17.17
C ARG A 148 13.60 -2.87 17.52
N GLY A 149 14.42 -2.00 16.92
CA GLY A 149 15.81 -1.87 17.27
C GLY A 149 16.03 -1.33 18.69
N THR A 150 17.23 -1.52 19.20
CA THR A 150 17.66 -1.06 20.54
C THR A 150 17.50 0.45 20.75
N GLN A 151 17.45 1.24 19.68
CA GLN A 151 17.16 2.67 19.73
C GLN A 151 15.73 2.98 20.28
N LYS A 152 14.80 2.02 20.19
CA LYS A 152 13.40 2.18 20.63
C LYS A 152 13.07 1.34 21.85
N TRP A 153 13.70 0.17 21.96
CA TRP A 153 13.53 -0.73 23.09
C TRP A 153 14.87 -0.77 23.86
N ALA A 154 14.94 0.02 24.93
CA ALA A 154 16.17 0.32 25.64
C ALA A 154 16.83 -0.88 26.34
N SER A 155 16.13 -1.95 26.54
CA SER A 155 16.70 -3.20 27.01
C SER A 155 16.08 -4.38 26.29
N VAL A 156 16.93 -5.29 25.99
CA VAL A 156 16.67 -6.55 25.34
C VAL A 156 15.66 -7.43 26.07
N GLY A 157 15.36 -7.15 27.32
CA GLY A 157 14.63 -8.08 28.15
C GLY A 157 13.12 -7.82 28.21
N ALA A 158 12.71 -6.66 28.72
CA ALA A 158 11.31 -6.48 29.16
C ALA A 158 10.37 -6.22 27.97
N GLU A 159 10.71 -5.33 27.04
CA GLU A 159 9.84 -4.97 25.93
C GLU A 159 9.68 -6.12 24.92
N ARG A 160 10.75 -6.86 24.70
CA ARG A 160 10.67 -8.07 23.83
C ARG A 160 9.86 -9.18 24.47
N ALA A 161 10.11 -9.48 25.74
CA ALA A 161 9.31 -10.47 26.46
C ALA A 161 7.82 -10.07 26.43
N LYS A 162 7.53 -8.79 26.57
CA LYS A 162 6.18 -8.23 26.46
C LYS A 162 5.61 -8.42 25.06
N ALA A 163 6.36 -8.07 24.01
CA ALA A 163 5.95 -8.26 22.63
C ALA A 163 5.70 -9.74 22.31
N HIS A 164 6.62 -10.62 22.69
CA HIS A 164 6.46 -12.07 22.48
C HIS A 164 5.21 -12.61 23.17
N TRP A 165 4.93 -12.19 24.40
CA TRP A 165 3.72 -12.61 25.11
C TRP A 165 2.46 -12.14 24.39
N ILE A 166 2.39 -10.86 23.93
CA ILE A 166 1.25 -10.33 23.18
C ILE A 166 1.08 -11.06 21.85
N ASN A 167 2.20 -11.36 21.18
CA ASN A 167 2.18 -12.07 19.91
C ASN A 167 1.67 -13.51 20.09
N GLN A 168 2.07 -14.19 21.18
CA GLN A 168 1.54 -15.51 21.53
C GLN A 168 0.02 -15.44 21.80
N MET A 169 -0.46 -14.45 22.53
CA MET A 169 -1.90 -14.26 22.74
C MET A 169 -2.66 -14.05 21.43
N SER A 170 -2.05 -13.39 20.44
CA SER A 170 -2.63 -13.21 19.11
C SER A 170 -2.72 -14.54 18.34
N LEU A 171 -1.69 -15.38 18.44
CA LEU A 171 -1.70 -16.74 17.85
C LEU A 171 -2.77 -17.62 18.51
N ASP A 172 -2.85 -17.62 19.84
CA ASP A 172 -3.84 -18.37 20.60
C ASP A 172 -5.27 -17.89 20.31
N PHE A 173 -5.46 -16.59 20.11
CA PHE A 173 -6.74 -16.03 19.68
C PHE A 173 -7.11 -16.53 18.28
N ALA A 174 -6.21 -16.41 17.31
CA ALA A 174 -6.44 -16.84 15.94
C ALA A 174 -6.72 -18.35 15.85
N ALA A 175 -6.04 -19.17 16.64
CA ALA A 175 -6.26 -20.63 16.67
C ALA A 175 -7.70 -21.01 17.08
N ARG A 176 -8.41 -20.15 17.83
CA ARG A 176 -9.79 -20.36 18.27
C ARG A 176 -10.86 -19.78 17.34
N HIS A 177 -10.47 -19.06 16.30
CA HIS A 177 -11.41 -18.33 15.41
C HIS A 177 -11.11 -18.63 13.94
N ALA A 178 -11.99 -19.34 13.27
CA ALA A 178 -11.77 -19.84 11.90
C ALA A 178 -11.43 -18.76 10.85
N ASN A 179 -11.95 -17.54 11.03
CA ASN A 179 -11.72 -16.42 10.10
C ASN A 179 -10.69 -15.40 10.65
N CYS A 180 -9.89 -15.82 11.65
CA CYS A 180 -8.80 -15.03 12.19
C CYS A 180 -7.46 -15.71 11.93
N HIS A 181 -6.51 -14.98 11.41
CA HIS A 181 -5.20 -15.49 11.02
C HIS A 181 -4.12 -14.56 11.53
N VAL A 182 -2.88 -15.05 11.59
CA VAL A 182 -1.70 -14.23 11.92
C VAL A 182 -0.76 -14.27 10.73
N PHE A 183 -0.35 -13.11 10.26
CA PHE A 183 0.77 -12.96 9.33
C PHE A 183 1.98 -12.45 10.09
N ASP A 184 2.99 -13.28 10.23
CA ASP A 184 4.22 -12.90 10.92
C ASP A 184 5.12 -12.03 10.04
N TRP A 185 4.95 -10.72 10.13
CA TRP A 185 5.78 -9.76 9.44
C TRP A 185 7.18 -9.56 10.08
N ASN A 186 7.40 -10.15 11.28
CA ASN A 186 8.72 -10.16 11.89
C ASN A 186 9.68 -11.13 11.16
N ALA A 187 9.15 -12.21 10.57
CA ALA A 187 9.97 -13.20 9.87
C ALA A 187 10.85 -12.59 8.76
N PRO A 188 10.36 -11.74 7.86
CA PRO A 188 11.19 -11.04 6.87
C PRO A 188 11.91 -9.80 7.43
N TRP A 189 11.57 -9.34 8.63
CA TRP A 189 12.03 -8.07 9.20
C TRP A 189 13.25 -8.21 10.13
N VAL A 190 13.24 -9.26 10.96
CA VAL A 190 14.25 -9.46 12.01
C VAL A 190 15.52 -10.06 11.44
N ASP A 191 16.67 -9.57 11.90
CA ASP A 191 17.94 -10.26 11.70
C ASP A 191 17.99 -11.49 12.61
N THR A 192 17.95 -12.67 12.01
CA THR A 192 17.98 -13.94 12.74
C THR A 192 19.34 -14.24 13.40
N ALA A 193 20.39 -13.53 13.02
CA ALA A 193 21.70 -13.62 13.64
C ALA A 193 21.86 -12.69 14.86
N ASP A 194 20.97 -11.68 14.98
CA ASP A 194 20.94 -10.78 16.12
C ASP A 194 20.23 -11.43 17.31
N PRO A 195 20.92 -11.69 18.45
CA PRO A 195 20.31 -12.32 19.62
C PRO A 195 19.17 -11.51 20.20
N ASP A 196 19.15 -10.23 19.85
CA ASP A 196 18.16 -9.27 20.30
C ASP A 196 16.99 -9.15 19.35
N GLY A 197 17.03 -9.79 18.17
CA GLY A 197 15.98 -9.73 17.15
C GLY A 197 15.80 -8.31 16.60
N ALA A 198 16.89 -7.55 16.44
CA ALA A 198 16.84 -6.26 15.79
C ALA A 198 16.38 -6.37 14.33
N PRO A 199 15.86 -5.29 13.72
CA PRO A 199 15.62 -5.27 12.29
C PRO A 199 16.90 -5.57 11.50
N GLN A 200 16.77 -6.26 10.38
CA GLN A 200 17.89 -6.45 9.45
C GLN A 200 18.52 -5.09 9.07
N ALA A 201 19.83 -5.09 8.85
CA ALA A 201 20.55 -3.89 8.45
C ALA A 201 19.91 -3.27 7.19
N GLY A 202 19.61 -1.97 7.24
CA GLY A 202 18.96 -1.25 6.16
C GLY A 202 17.44 -1.49 6.02
N PHE A 203 16.80 -2.21 6.95
CA PHE A 203 15.34 -2.43 6.92
C PHE A 203 14.58 -1.40 7.75
N SER A 204 15.26 -0.65 8.61
CA SER A 204 14.66 0.45 9.36
C SER A 204 15.54 1.69 9.30
N ASN A 205 14.95 2.86 9.19
CA ASN A 205 15.66 4.14 9.29
C ASN A 205 15.70 4.70 10.72
N ASP A 206 14.79 4.29 11.59
CA ASP A 206 14.66 4.80 12.97
C ASP A 206 14.42 3.71 14.02
N GLY A 207 14.62 2.45 13.66
CA GLY A 207 14.37 1.28 14.52
C GLY A 207 12.91 0.86 14.60
N THR A 208 12.00 1.49 13.84
CA THR A 208 10.56 1.20 13.85
C THR A 208 9.94 1.18 12.44
N HIS A 209 10.19 2.21 11.65
CA HIS A 209 9.52 2.39 10.37
C HIS A 209 10.30 1.76 9.23
N PHE A 210 9.56 1.23 8.26
CA PHE A 210 10.14 0.65 7.07
C PHE A 210 10.67 1.74 6.14
N PRO A 211 11.90 1.65 5.66
CA PRO A 211 12.32 2.25 4.40
C PRO A 211 11.83 1.38 3.23
N VAL A 212 12.24 1.71 2.01
CA VAL A 212 11.81 1.00 0.80
C VAL A 212 12.17 -0.49 0.83
N THR A 213 13.39 -0.82 1.27
CA THR A 213 13.88 -2.21 1.36
C THR A 213 13.11 -3.05 2.38
N GLY A 214 12.82 -2.50 3.56
CA GLY A 214 12.01 -3.17 4.58
C GLY A 214 10.56 -3.34 4.13
N GLY A 215 9.97 -2.29 3.54
CA GLY A 215 8.64 -2.34 2.95
C GLY A 215 8.51 -3.40 1.87
N PHE A 216 9.52 -3.50 0.98
CA PHE A 216 9.59 -4.54 -0.04
C PHE A 216 9.65 -5.95 0.56
N ALA A 217 10.53 -6.19 1.52
CA ALA A 217 10.70 -7.52 2.12
C ALA A 217 9.40 -8.01 2.79
N VAL A 218 8.77 -7.17 3.59
CA VAL A 218 7.49 -7.47 4.25
C VAL A 218 6.37 -7.62 3.21
N GLY A 219 6.31 -6.74 2.21
CA GLY A 219 5.32 -6.79 1.14
C GLY A 219 5.42 -8.04 0.29
N LYS A 220 6.64 -8.51 -0.02
CA LYS A 220 6.88 -9.77 -0.72
C LYS A 220 6.38 -10.97 0.09
N ALA A 221 6.69 -11.01 1.38
CA ALA A 221 6.21 -12.06 2.26
C ALA A 221 4.68 -12.05 2.38
N LEU A 222 4.06 -10.87 2.49
CA LEU A 222 2.61 -10.72 2.55
C LEU A 222 1.94 -11.15 1.22
N ALA A 223 2.50 -10.77 0.07
CA ALA A 223 2.01 -11.23 -1.23
C ALA A 223 2.03 -12.76 -1.33
N THR A 224 3.12 -13.38 -0.91
CA THR A 224 3.25 -14.85 -0.87
C THR A 224 2.19 -15.47 0.06
N TYR A 225 1.95 -14.87 1.22
CA TYR A 225 1.00 -15.36 2.21
C TYR A 225 -0.45 -15.21 1.75
N LEU A 226 -0.85 -14.03 1.25
CA LEU A 226 -2.24 -13.71 0.91
C LEU A 226 -2.67 -14.21 -0.47
N THR A 227 -1.75 -14.27 -1.45
CA THR A 227 -2.10 -14.64 -2.84
C THR A 227 -2.83 -15.97 -2.97
N PRO A 228 -2.47 -17.05 -2.24
CA PRO A 228 -3.23 -18.31 -2.28
C PRO A 228 -4.61 -18.23 -1.62
N LEU A 229 -4.83 -17.24 -0.77
CA LEU A 229 -6.03 -17.09 0.04
C LEU A 229 -7.08 -16.19 -0.62
N VAL A 230 -6.64 -15.31 -1.52
CA VAL A 230 -7.51 -14.39 -2.26
C VAL A 230 -7.92 -15.04 -3.58
N PRO A 231 -9.22 -15.10 -3.90
CA PRO A 231 -9.68 -15.66 -5.16
C PRO A 231 -9.02 -14.95 -6.35
N HIS A 232 -8.74 -15.72 -7.41
CA HIS A 232 -8.35 -15.14 -8.68
C HIS A 232 -9.49 -14.24 -9.20
N ALA A 233 -9.33 -12.92 -9.10
CA ALA A 233 -9.84 -12.10 -10.17
C ALA A 233 -8.97 -12.42 -11.37
N ALA A 234 -9.57 -12.93 -12.45
CA ALA A 234 -8.83 -13.03 -13.70
C ALA A 234 -8.25 -11.63 -13.98
N PRO A 235 -6.92 -11.48 -14.15
CA PRO A 235 -6.39 -10.21 -14.57
C PRO A 235 -7.14 -9.85 -15.85
N ARG A 236 -7.67 -8.62 -15.92
CA ARG A 236 -8.15 -8.12 -17.20
C ARG A 236 -6.93 -8.11 -18.13
N LEU A 237 -6.91 -9.05 -19.05
CA LEU A 237 -5.90 -9.01 -20.11
C LEU A 237 -6.20 -7.76 -20.93
N VAL A 238 -5.22 -6.90 -21.07
CA VAL A 238 -5.30 -5.78 -22.00
C VAL A 238 -5.25 -6.37 -23.40
N ALA A 239 -6.42 -6.63 -23.96
CA ALA A 239 -6.54 -7.13 -25.32
C ALA A 239 -6.46 -5.94 -26.30
N PRO A 240 -5.92 -6.13 -27.52
CA PRO A 240 -5.85 -5.07 -28.52
C PRO A 240 -7.22 -4.45 -28.90
N ASP A 241 -8.31 -5.20 -28.68
CA ASP A 241 -9.69 -4.81 -28.93
C ASP A 241 -10.44 -4.28 -27.68
N ASP A 242 -9.82 -4.34 -26.48
CA ASP A 242 -10.39 -3.78 -25.24
C ASP A 242 -10.25 -2.24 -25.23
N ARG A 243 -10.91 -1.60 -26.19
CA ARG A 243 -10.88 -0.14 -26.35
C ARG A 243 -12.07 0.50 -25.69
N PHE A 244 -11.84 1.66 -25.11
CA PHE A 244 -12.93 2.49 -24.57
C PHE A 244 -13.90 2.88 -25.70
N ASP A 245 -15.17 2.64 -25.44
CA ASP A 245 -16.31 3.14 -26.20
C ASP A 245 -17.39 3.54 -25.18
N ALA A 246 -17.84 4.78 -25.22
CA ALA A 246 -18.76 5.33 -24.24
C ALA A 246 -20.11 4.58 -24.15
N ILE A 247 -20.50 3.87 -25.20
CA ILE A 247 -21.77 3.13 -25.29
C ILE A 247 -21.53 1.63 -25.11
N ASN A 248 -20.58 1.05 -25.85
CA ASN A 248 -20.42 -0.39 -25.95
C ASN A 248 -19.37 -0.96 -24.99
N ASN A 249 -18.35 -0.17 -24.60
CA ASN A 249 -17.32 -0.57 -23.66
C ASN A 249 -16.85 0.60 -22.78
N PRO A 250 -17.72 1.12 -21.89
CA PRO A 250 -17.44 2.31 -21.08
C PRO A 250 -16.34 2.09 -20.01
N LEU A 251 -15.89 0.87 -19.79
CA LEU A 251 -14.78 0.50 -18.91
C LEU A 251 -13.54 -0.01 -19.68
N GLY A 252 -13.51 0.19 -20.99
CA GLY A 252 -12.38 -0.19 -21.83
C GLY A 252 -11.15 0.68 -21.65
N ASN A 253 -10.04 0.25 -22.24
CA ASN A 253 -8.77 0.98 -22.17
C ASN A 253 -8.84 2.28 -22.97
N LEU A 254 -8.53 3.39 -22.31
CA LEU A 254 -8.45 4.74 -22.90
C LEU A 254 -7.14 4.95 -23.67
N ALA A 255 -6.09 4.19 -23.36
CA ALA A 255 -4.79 4.32 -23.99
C ALA A 255 -4.68 3.46 -25.24
N ARG A 256 -3.99 3.98 -26.26
CA ARG A 256 -3.56 3.25 -27.45
C ARG A 256 -2.07 2.96 -27.37
N ALA A 257 -1.64 2.36 -26.26
CA ALA A 257 -0.23 2.10 -26.00
C ALA A 257 0.15 0.67 -26.40
N GLN A 258 1.41 0.50 -26.74
CA GLN A 258 2.06 -0.79 -27.00
C GLN A 258 3.10 -1.07 -25.92
N ASP A 259 3.48 -2.33 -25.78
CA ASP A 259 4.60 -2.71 -24.91
C ASP A 259 5.87 -1.96 -25.33
N GLN A 260 6.67 -1.57 -24.33
CA GLN A 260 7.85 -0.72 -24.51
C GLN A 260 9.04 -1.31 -23.78
N SER A 261 10.22 -1.17 -24.37
CA SER A 261 11.50 -1.35 -23.67
C SER A 261 12.14 0.01 -23.47
N ILE A 262 12.46 0.33 -22.23
CA ILE A 262 13.01 1.63 -21.82
C ILE A 262 14.46 1.42 -21.41
N SER A 263 15.34 2.33 -21.86
CA SER A 263 16.73 2.41 -21.38
C SER A 263 16.95 3.79 -20.72
N ALA A 264 17.33 3.79 -19.45
CA ALA A 264 17.63 4.99 -18.69
C ALA A 264 19.10 4.98 -18.24
N THR A 265 19.84 6.04 -18.54
CA THR A 265 21.23 6.26 -18.10
C THR A 265 21.35 7.34 -17.05
N ALA A 266 20.23 8.03 -16.76
CA ALA A 266 20.07 9.06 -15.75
C ALA A 266 18.62 9.10 -15.31
N SER A 267 18.30 9.91 -14.29
CA SER A 267 16.92 10.18 -13.91
C SER A 267 16.14 10.76 -15.07
N SER A 268 14.98 10.19 -15.37
CA SER A 268 14.20 10.51 -16.58
C SER A 268 12.72 10.20 -16.41
N ASN A 269 11.92 10.85 -17.26
CA ASN A 269 10.49 10.59 -17.39
C ASN A 269 10.20 10.02 -18.77
N HIS A 270 9.58 8.88 -18.81
CA HIS A 270 9.23 8.19 -20.05
C HIS A 270 7.72 8.22 -20.25
N VAL A 271 7.28 8.78 -21.35
CA VAL A 271 5.85 8.81 -21.69
C VAL A 271 5.43 7.44 -22.19
N LEU A 272 4.49 6.80 -21.50
CA LEU A 272 3.97 5.48 -21.83
C LEU A 272 2.76 5.53 -22.76
N ALA A 273 1.96 6.61 -22.68
CA ALA A 273 0.79 6.78 -23.53
C ALA A 273 0.58 8.26 -23.87
N ASN A 274 0.56 8.56 -25.18
CA ASN A 274 0.30 9.91 -25.72
C ASN A 274 -1.10 10.04 -26.32
N ASP A 275 -1.64 8.96 -26.88
CA ASP A 275 -2.96 8.93 -27.52
C ASP A 275 -3.96 8.32 -26.54
N VAL A 276 -4.48 9.16 -25.66
CA VAL A 276 -5.44 8.77 -24.63
C VAL A 276 -6.78 9.42 -24.92
N VAL A 277 -7.83 8.63 -24.90
CA VAL A 277 -9.20 9.12 -25.06
C VAL A 277 -9.68 9.77 -23.77
N TYR A 278 -10.30 10.94 -23.86
CA TYR A 278 -10.90 11.61 -22.70
C TYR A 278 -12.31 11.00 -22.44
N PRO A 279 -12.53 10.32 -21.30
CA PRO A 279 -13.79 9.62 -21.03
C PRO A 279 -14.92 10.56 -20.57
N GLY A 280 -14.64 11.84 -20.33
CA GLY A 280 -15.60 12.83 -19.86
C GLY A 280 -15.28 13.37 -18.46
N ALA A 281 -15.82 14.56 -18.20
CA ALA A 281 -15.66 15.23 -16.90
C ALA A 281 -16.30 14.42 -15.77
N GLY A 282 -15.58 14.30 -14.65
CA GLY A 282 -16.05 13.58 -13.48
C GLY A 282 -15.87 12.07 -13.53
N ALA A 283 -15.36 11.51 -14.64
CA ALA A 283 -14.98 10.11 -14.70
C ALA A 283 -13.82 9.82 -13.73
N TRP A 284 -13.91 8.70 -13.01
CA TRP A 284 -12.81 8.16 -12.24
C TRP A 284 -11.96 7.27 -13.13
N VAL A 285 -10.66 7.45 -13.08
CA VAL A 285 -9.70 6.70 -13.90
C VAL A 285 -8.54 6.20 -13.05
N THR A 286 -8.00 5.07 -13.45
CA THR A 286 -6.75 4.49 -12.91
C THR A 286 -5.86 4.07 -14.06
N ALA A 287 -4.58 3.98 -13.83
CA ALA A 287 -3.63 3.44 -14.80
C ALA A 287 -2.85 2.26 -14.22
N SER A 288 -2.44 1.35 -15.08
CA SER A 288 -1.57 0.24 -14.70
C SER A 288 -0.66 -0.17 -15.85
N CYS A 289 0.47 -0.80 -15.48
CA CYS A 289 1.33 -1.52 -16.41
C CYS A 289 2.04 -2.67 -15.69
N THR A 290 2.38 -3.71 -16.41
CA THR A 290 3.35 -4.71 -15.93
C THR A 290 4.75 -4.18 -16.15
N ILE A 291 5.66 -4.51 -15.23
CA ILE A 291 7.06 -4.10 -15.31
C ILE A 291 7.97 -5.25 -14.91
N ALA A 292 9.06 -5.42 -15.67
CA ALA A 292 10.18 -6.27 -15.29
C ALA A 292 11.41 -5.39 -15.01
N VAL A 293 11.91 -5.48 -13.81
CA VAL A 293 13.04 -4.69 -13.29
C VAL A 293 14.21 -5.64 -13.06
N PRO A 294 15.34 -5.47 -13.76
CA PRO A 294 16.54 -6.28 -13.54
C PRO A 294 17.17 -5.98 -12.18
N ALA A 295 18.11 -6.80 -11.75
CA ALA A 295 18.94 -6.48 -10.60
C ALA A 295 19.76 -5.21 -10.89
N HIS A 296 19.53 -4.16 -10.08
CA HIS A 296 20.18 -2.86 -10.28
C HIS A 296 20.29 -2.09 -8.94
N PRO A 297 21.49 -1.82 -8.44
CA PRO A 297 21.70 -1.26 -7.12
C PRO A 297 21.42 0.25 -7.01
N ALA A 298 21.31 0.94 -8.13
CA ALA A 298 21.27 2.41 -8.14
C ALA A 298 19.86 2.99 -8.39
N ILE A 299 18.79 2.19 -8.32
CA ILE A 299 17.42 2.70 -8.45
C ILE A 299 17.02 3.39 -7.15
N LEU A 300 16.70 4.67 -7.22
CA LEU A 300 16.21 5.50 -6.11
C LEU A 300 14.72 5.83 -6.23
N GLY A 301 14.12 5.58 -7.38
CA GLY A 301 12.69 5.75 -7.64
C GLY A 301 12.27 5.10 -8.93
N LEU A 302 11.10 4.48 -8.90
CA LEU A 302 10.45 3.87 -10.06
C LEU A 302 8.94 3.96 -9.87
N SER A 303 8.31 4.94 -10.51
CA SER A 303 6.92 5.29 -10.26
C SER A 303 6.12 5.39 -11.54
N LEU A 304 4.95 4.73 -11.57
CA LEU A 304 3.95 4.98 -12.60
C LEU A 304 3.13 6.20 -12.20
N VAL A 305 2.99 7.18 -13.07
CA VAL A 305 2.34 8.46 -12.79
C VAL A 305 1.25 8.74 -13.82
N LEU A 306 0.03 8.82 -13.35
CA LEU A 306 -1.13 9.31 -14.11
C LEU A 306 -1.37 10.77 -13.74
N THR A 307 -1.39 11.66 -14.71
CA THR A 307 -1.55 13.10 -14.51
C THR A 307 -2.84 13.58 -15.17
N ASP A 308 -3.68 14.32 -14.42
CA ASP A 308 -4.78 15.12 -14.96
C ASP A 308 -4.25 16.52 -15.25
N PRO A 309 -4.04 16.89 -16.53
CA PRO A 309 -3.47 18.19 -16.88
C PRO A 309 -4.44 19.37 -16.66
N ALA A 310 -5.73 19.10 -16.48
CA ALA A 310 -6.75 20.13 -16.28
C ALA A 310 -6.69 20.79 -14.89
N GLU A 311 -5.91 20.23 -13.94
CA GLU A 311 -5.84 20.74 -12.57
C GLU A 311 -4.39 20.87 -12.10
N GLU A 312 -3.65 21.90 -12.55
CA GLU A 312 -2.29 22.22 -12.10
C GLU A 312 -1.38 21.00 -11.84
N GLY A 313 -1.61 19.91 -12.62
CA GLY A 313 -0.82 18.69 -12.52
C GLY A 313 -1.23 17.74 -11.40
N LEU A 314 -2.54 17.62 -11.08
CA LEU A 314 -3.02 16.56 -10.18
C LEU A 314 -2.47 15.21 -10.62
N ARG A 315 -1.73 14.55 -9.73
CA ARG A 315 -0.99 13.31 -10.01
C ARG A 315 -1.50 12.16 -9.17
N SER A 316 -1.61 11.00 -9.80
CA SER A 316 -1.80 9.72 -9.11
C SER A 316 -0.59 8.84 -9.34
N ILE A 317 0.04 8.38 -8.27
CA ILE A 317 1.37 7.78 -8.31
C ILE A 317 1.35 6.38 -7.67
N SER A 318 1.88 5.40 -8.40
CA SER A 318 2.21 4.09 -7.85
C SER A 318 3.67 4.07 -7.41
N LEU A 319 3.93 3.61 -6.19
CA LEU A 319 5.26 3.51 -5.58
C LEU A 319 6.02 4.86 -5.55
N SER A 320 5.40 5.89 -4.97
CA SER A 320 6.08 7.17 -4.74
C SER A 320 7.37 6.96 -3.94
N PRO A 321 8.53 7.50 -4.40
CA PRO A 321 9.81 7.37 -3.72
C PRO A 321 9.76 7.92 -2.29
N PHE A 322 10.59 7.36 -1.44
CA PHE A 322 10.72 7.79 -0.05
C PHE A 322 12.03 8.54 0.17
N LYS A 323 11.93 9.68 0.85
CA LYS A 323 13.07 10.45 1.35
C LYS A 323 13.20 10.25 2.85
N SER A 324 14.42 10.02 3.31
CA SER A 324 14.79 10.10 4.72
C SER A 324 14.74 11.56 5.23
N ASP A 325 14.86 11.74 6.53
CA ASP A 325 14.76 13.06 7.18
C ASP A 325 15.85 14.03 6.72
N ASP A 326 17.01 13.52 6.27
CA ASP A 326 18.09 14.29 5.64
C ASP A 326 17.86 14.62 4.16
N GLY A 327 16.70 14.21 3.61
CA GLY A 327 16.29 14.48 2.24
C GLY A 327 16.85 13.51 1.19
N GLN A 328 17.62 12.50 1.60
CA GLN A 328 18.16 11.50 0.69
C GLN A 328 17.06 10.51 0.28
N LEU A 329 17.06 10.13 -1.01
CA LEU A 329 16.18 9.08 -1.49
C LEU A 329 16.67 7.71 -1.03
N TRP A 330 15.74 6.90 -0.56
CA TRP A 330 16.03 5.53 -0.13
C TRP A 330 16.07 4.59 -1.34
N PRO A 331 17.10 3.74 -1.47
CA PRO A 331 17.25 2.87 -2.62
C PRO A 331 16.14 1.82 -2.69
N TYR A 332 15.75 1.49 -3.92
CA TYR A 332 14.87 0.36 -4.23
C TYR A 332 15.63 -0.98 -4.07
N PRO A 333 14.93 -2.13 -4.07
CA PRO A 333 15.57 -3.43 -3.99
C PRO A 333 16.59 -3.63 -5.12
N ALA A 334 17.82 -4.00 -4.76
CA ALA A 334 18.91 -4.18 -5.72
C ALA A 334 18.78 -5.45 -6.59
N HIS A 335 17.97 -6.43 -6.16
CA HIS A 335 17.73 -7.67 -6.91
C HIS A 335 16.56 -7.51 -7.89
N ALA A 336 16.52 -8.38 -8.90
CA ALA A 336 15.46 -8.37 -9.90
C ALA A 336 14.06 -8.64 -9.29
N TRP A 337 13.06 -7.95 -9.79
CA TRP A 337 11.65 -8.18 -9.48
C TRP A 337 10.76 -7.87 -10.69
N ASN A 338 9.57 -8.40 -10.68
CA ASN A 338 8.53 -8.06 -11.64
C ASN A 338 7.19 -7.89 -10.93
N GLY A 339 6.27 -7.20 -11.56
CA GLY A 339 4.97 -6.97 -10.97
C GLY A 339 4.08 -6.06 -11.79
N LEU A 340 2.98 -5.63 -11.17
CA LEU A 340 2.05 -4.68 -11.76
C LEU A 340 2.07 -3.38 -10.96
N LEU A 341 2.48 -2.30 -11.61
CA LEU A 341 2.29 -0.96 -11.07
C LEU A 341 0.85 -0.52 -11.35
N ARG A 342 0.17 0.04 -10.33
CA ARG A 342 -1.18 0.59 -10.47
C ARG A 342 -1.29 1.88 -9.70
N THR A 343 -1.82 2.91 -10.35
CA THR A 343 -2.07 4.20 -9.70
C THR A 343 -3.38 4.16 -8.90
N PRO A 344 -3.49 4.85 -7.76
CA PRO A 344 -4.78 5.12 -7.15
C PRO A 344 -5.76 5.78 -8.14
N PRO A 345 -7.08 5.56 -8.02
CA PRO A 345 -8.05 6.24 -8.87
C PRO A 345 -8.06 7.75 -8.64
N ILE A 346 -8.16 8.53 -9.72
CA ILE A 346 -8.40 9.98 -9.66
C ILE A 346 -9.68 10.33 -10.42
N ARG A 347 -10.32 11.44 -10.03
CA ARG A 347 -11.48 12.00 -10.72
C ARG A 347 -11.03 13.07 -11.69
N LEU A 348 -11.25 12.85 -12.98
CA LEU A 348 -10.92 13.81 -14.02
C LEU A 348 -11.80 15.06 -13.93
N ARG A 349 -11.20 16.21 -14.18
CA ARG A 349 -11.88 17.49 -14.17
C ARG A 349 -12.40 17.91 -15.54
N PRO A 350 -13.34 18.89 -15.59
CA PRO A 350 -13.74 19.53 -16.83
C PRO A 350 -12.53 20.18 -17.52
N GLY A 351 -12.40 20.01 -18.83
CA GLY A 351 -11.29 20.59 -19.60
C GLY A 351 -11.07 19.89 -20.93
N ALA A 352 -11.65 18.71 -21.12
CA ALA A 352 -11.50 17.88 -22.33
C ALA A 352 -10.05 17.60 -22.72
N ILE A 353 -9.11 17.71 -21.78
CA ILE A 353 -7.72 17.36 -21.97
C ILE A 353 -7.52 15.93 -21.48
N PRO A 354 -7.06 15.00 -22.33
CA PRO A 354 -6.80 13.63 -21.92
C PRO A 354 -5.74 13.54 -20.81
N PRO A 355 -5.87 12.59 -19.88
CA PRO A 355 -4.82 12.32 -18.90
C PRO A 355 -3.56 11.79 -19.59
N SER A 356 -2.40 12.03 -19.01
CA SER A 356 -1.13 11.48 -19.48
C SER A 356 -0.59 10.43 -18.53
N LEU A 357 0.15 9.45 -19.09
CA LEU A 357 0.78 8.39 -18.33
C LEU A 357 2.28 8.39 -18.56
N THR A 358 3.04 8.47 -17.47
CA THR A 358 4.50 8.45 -17.51
C THR A 358 5.06 7.44 -16.52
N LEU A 359 6.25 6.91 -16.84
CA LEU A 359 7.10 6.20 -15.90
C LEU A 359 8.23 7.13 -15.47
N GLU A 360 8.28 7.47 -14.19
CA GLU A 360 9.38 8.22 -13.60
C GLU A 360 10.45 7.27 -13.11
N VAL A 361 11.68 7.46 -13.58
CA VAL A 361 12.87 6.70 -13.16
C VAL A 361 13.82 7.66 -12.47
N ILE A 362 14.26 7.34 -11.26
CA ILE A 362 15.28 8.10 -10.53
C ILE A 362 16.46 7.15 -10.28
N LEU A 363 17.61 7.52 -10.80
CA LEU A 363 18.85 6.79 -10.63
C LEU A 363 19.86 7.60 -9.79
N ALA A 364 20.71 6.91 -9.07
CA ALA A 364 21.88 7.53 -8.45
C ALA A 364 22.82 8.08 -9.54
N THR A 365 23.64 9.06 -9.18
CA THR A 365 24.65 9.62 -10.08
C THR A 365 25.62 8.53 -10.53
N ASP A 366 26.01 8.56 -11.82
CA ASP A 366 26.94 7.61 -12.43
C ASP A 366 26.46 6.14 -12.40
N ALA A 367 25.15 5.92 -12.35
CA ALA A 367 24.56 4.58 -12.43
C ALA A 367 24.84 3.93 -13.79
N ALA A 368 24.98 2.60 -13.79
CA ALA A 368 24.97 1.82 -15.04
C ALA A 368 23.60 1.99 -15.74
N PRO A 369 23.52 1.78 -17.07
CA PRO A 369 22.23 1.82 -17.76
C PRO A 369 21.21 0.83 -17.19
N LEU A 370 20.01 1.31 -16.92
CA LEU A 370 18.87 0.50 -16.49
C LEU A 370 17.99 0.19 -17.69
N HIS A 371 17.72 -1.09 -17.96
CA HIS A 371 16.80 -1.53 -19.00
C HIS A 371 15.54 -2.09 -18.34
N LEU A 372 14.37 -1.61 -18.78
CA LEU A 372 13.06 -1.98 -18.25
C LEU A 372 12.17 -2.47 -19.39
N ASP A 373 11.46 -3.57 -19.16
CA ASP A 373 10.39 -4.02 -20.02
C ASP A 373 9.05 -3.66 -19.41
N ILE A 374 8.23 -2.93 -20.16
CA ILE A 374 6.91 -2.43 -19.77
C ILE A 374 5.88 -3.04 -20.71
N GLY A 375 4.88 -3.71 -20.13
CA GLY A 375 3.80 -4.31 -20.89
C GLY A 375 2.43 -4.03 -20.32
N GLY A 376 1.39 -4.36 -21.10
CA GLY A 376 0.01 -4.25 -20.65
C GLY A 376 -0.38 -2.85 -20.17
N ILE A 377 0.06 -1.81 -20.88
CA ILE A 377 -0.23 -0.41 -20.53
C ILE A 377 -1.72 -0.16 -20.65
N ASP A 378 -2.33 0.27 -19.54
CA ASP A 378 -3.76 0.40 -19.40
C ASP A 378 -4.12 1.70 -18.64
N ILE A 379 -5.04 2.47 -19.20
CA ILE A 379 -5.72 3.58 -18.51
C ILE A 379 -7.20 3.32 -18.69
N ARG A 380 -7.95 3.17 -17.60
CA ARG A 380 -9.37 2.86 -17.73
C ARG A 380 -10.25 3.61 -16.74
N PRO A 381 -11.51 3.85 -17.12
CA PRO A 381 -12.53 4.28 -16.19
C PRO A 381 -12.78 3.20 -15.13
N VAL A 382 -13.01 3.65 -13.92
CA VAL A 382 -13.40 2.78 -12.80
C VAL A 382 -14.69 3.29 -12.18
N PRO A 383 -15.47 2.44 -11.53
CA PRO A 383 -16.62 2.89 -10.76
C PRO A 383 -16.16 3.93 -9.70
N ASN A 384 -17.06 4.86 -9.39
CA ASN A 384 -16.78 5.85 -8.35
C ASN A 384 -16.37 5.13 -7.06
N PRO A 385 -15.12 5.30 -6.58
CA PRO A 385 -14.66 4.69 -5.34
C PRO A 385 -15.27 5.38 -4.10
N VAL A 386 -15.83 6.58 -4.29
CA VAL A 386 -16.50 7.35 -3.24
C VAL A 386 -17.97 6.94 -3.22
N ARG A 387 -18.45 6.40 -2.10
CA ARG A 387 -19.88 6.21 -1.90
C ARG A 387 -20.54 7.56 -1.62
N SER A 388 -21.65 7.79 -2.31
CA SER A 388 -22.59 8.88 -2.01
C SER A 388 -23.27 8.67 -0.66
#